data_d3919d4bd3afb661d2fe57452f38a0b7
#
_entry.id   d3919d4bd3afb661d2fe57452f38a0b7
#
_cell.length_a   1.000
_cell.length_b   1.000
_cell.length_c   1.000
_cell.angle_alpha   90.00
_cell.angle_beta   90.00
_cell.angle_gamma   90.00
#
_symmetry.space_group_name_H-M   'P 1'
#
loop_
_entity.id
_entity.type
_entity.pdbx_description
1 polymer ?
#
loop_
_entity_poly.entity_id
_entity_poly.type
_entity_poly.pdbx_seq_one_letter_code
_entity_poly.pdbx_strand_id
1 'polypeptide(L)'
;VSDEVTQLKAYIRELEAEFRDSSGEYGALLRLRRLINQMPSGVLVIDNRGMVIEFNPAAEELLGISLRDRAWIQVIQNCFAPRPDDGHEISLKNGKRINLSTKALDGEPGQLVFISDQTQTRELQSRLSHYQRLSEMGRMVASMAHQIRTPLSAALLYASHLMAPKVSDEQRVRFAGKVKSRLTHLEQQVRDMLIFARGEIRLDDRVTTDEIMRRTEELLDLPLSNFDADCDCINDAPGVEVQCNLESLLGVLLNLVNNALQACGSGAELRLQISKVNNYVQIELTDSGPGMTPENLMRAQEPFFTTKTHGTGLGLAVAQVVARGHRGEFHLKSKVGEGTTATLLLPSIESGANRTDEEVVDGTQSSSR
;
A
#
# COMPACT_ATOMS: atom_id res chain seq x y z
N VAL A 1 32.76 70.09 -38.22
CA VAL A 1 33.57 69.38 -37.20
C VAL A 1 32.91 69.38 -35.82
N SER A 2 32.24 70.48 -35.39
CA SER A 2 31.58 70.56 -34.07
C SER A 2 30.31 69.69 -33.97
N ASP A 3 29.54 69.56 -35.07
CA ASP A 3 28.28 68.82 -35.11
C ASP A 3 28.51 67.33 -35.19
N GLU A 4 29.50 66.88 -35.92
CA GLU A 4 29.85 65.44 -36.02
C GLU A 4 30.38 64.89 -34.71
N VAL A 5 31.15 65.69 -33.95
CA VAL A 5 31.65 65.31 -32.64
C VAL A 5 30.48 65.17 -31.60
N THR A 6 29.45 66.04 -31.77
CA THR A 6 28.24 65.96 -30.89
C THR A 6 27.37 64.78 -31.22
N GLN A 7 27.18 64.42 -32.48
CA GLN A 7 26.49 63.24 -32.93
C GLN A 7 27.23 61.95 -32.52
N LEU A 8 28.56 61.92 -32.63
CA LEU A 8 29.35 60.76 -32.19
C LEU A 8 29.26 60.52 -30.68
N LYS A 9 29.28 61.64 -29.89
CA LYS A 9 29.06 61.55 -28.42
C LYS A 9 27.68 61.10 -28.01
N ALA A 10 26.67 61.48 -28.78
CA ALA A 10 25.29 60.99 -28.54
C ALA A 10 25.18 59.51 -28.86
N TYR A 11 25.73 59.03 -29.98
CA TYR A 11 25.73 57.62 -30.35
C TYR A 11 26.54 56.74 -29.37
N ILE A 12 27.69 57.23 -28.88
CA ILE A 12 28.46 56.52 -27.85
C ILE A 12 27.67 56.40 -26.56
N ARG A 13 26.91 57.43 -26.14
CA ARG A 13 26.07 57.37 -24.94
C ARG A 13 24.90 56.39 -25.12
N GLU A 14 24.34 56.30 -26.30
CA GLU A 14 23.27 55.36 -26.63
C GLU A 14 23.79 53.91 -26.60
N LEU A 15 24.94 53.64 -27.19
CA LEU A 15 25.63 52.34 -27.11
C LEU A 15 26.04 51.98 -25.68
N GLU A 16 26.51 52.90 -24.88
CA GLU A 16 26.83 52.67 -23.46
C GLU A 16 25.59 52.42 -22.60
N ALA A 17 24.43 52.99 -22.95
CA ALA A 17 23.16 52.71 -22.29
C ALA A 17 22.63 51.34 -22.67
N GLU A 18 22.65 50.95 -23.96
CA GLU A 18 22.30 49.59 -24.42
C GLU A 18 23.20 48.51 -23.81
N PHE A 19 24.52 48.79 -23.71
CA PHE A 19 25.47 47.84 -23.11
C PHE A 19 25.28 47.71 -21.59
N ARG A 20 24.83 48.78 -20.91
CA ARG A 20 24.46 48.72 -19.47
C ARG A 20 23.16 47.95 -19.23
N ASP A 21 22.19 48.13 -20.09
CA ASP A 21 20.91 47.45 -20.01
C ASP A 21 21.06 45.95 -20.32
N SER A 22 21.76 45.58 -21.39
CA SER A 22 22.10 44.20 -21.73
C SER A 22 23.00 43.51 -20.68
N SER A 23 23.90 44.23 -20.03
CA SER A 23 24.72 43.69 -18.93
C SER A 23 23.91 43.48 -17.66
N GLY A 24 22.86 44.26 -17.44
CA GLY A 24 21.88 44.07 -16.36
C GLY A 24 21.04 42.83 -16.56
N GLU A 25 20.48 42.62 -17.76
CA GLU A 25 19.72 41.43 -18.13
C GLU A 25 20.59 40.17 -18.13
N TYR A 26 21.76 40.23 -18.69
CA TYR A 26 22.74 39.13 -18.69
C TYR A 26 23.16 38.75 -17.26
N GLY A 27 23.37 39.74 -16.40
CA GLY A 27 23.65 39.52 -14.97
C GLY A 27 22.51 38.86 -14.23
N ALA A 28 21.28 39.25 -14.55
CA ALA A 28 20.05 38.64 -13.99
C ALA A 28 19.88 37.18 -14.45
N LEU A 29 20.08 36.88 -15.73
CA LEU A 29 20.06 35.55 -16.31
C LEU A 29 21.10 34.62 -15.67
N LEU A 30 22.35 35.10 -15.51
CA LEU A 30 23.42 34.34 -14.84
C LEU A 30 23.05 34.04 -13.36
N ARG A 31 22.45 34.99 -12.69
CA ARG A 31 22.00 34.82 -11.30
C ARG A 31 20.88 33.78 -11.22
N LEU A 32 19.88 33.85 -12.09
CA LEU A 32 18.79 32.89 -12.17
C LEU A 32 19.30 31.46 -12.43
N ARG A 33 20.22 31.33 -13.41
CA ARG A 33 20.86 30.04 -13.73
C ARG A 33 21.65 29.47 -12.55
N ARG A 34 22.36 30.32 -11.79
CA ARG A 34 23.04 29.90 -10.56
C ARG A 34 22.06 29.41 -9.50
N LEU A 35 20.92 30.10 -9.31
CA LEU A 35 19.90 29.70 -8.36
C LEU A 35 19.31 28.33 -8.73
N ILE A 36 18.95 28.12 -9.99
CA ILE A 36 18.45 26.83 -10.47
C ILE A 36 19.50 25.72 -10.28
N ASN A 37 20.77 25.99 -10.55
CA ASN A 37 21.84 25.01 -10.37
C ASN A 37 22.16 24.67 -8.91
N GLN A 38 21.79 25.54 -7.96
CA GLN A 38 21.95 25.31 -6.51
C GLN A 38 20.71 24.68 -5.86
N MET A 39 19.62 24.51 -6.61
CA MET A 39 18.43 23.85 -6.07
C MET A 39 18.72 22.37 -5.80
N PRO A 40 18.30 21.84 -4.63
CA PRO A 40 18.48 20.42 -4.30
C PRO A 40 17.52 19.52 -5.08
N SER A 41 16.50 20.08 -5.70
CA SER A 41 15.54 19.37 -6.54
C SER A 41 16.02 19.36 -7.99
N GLY A 42 15.84 18.24 -8.67
CA GLY A 42 16.08 18.14 -10.11
C GLY A 42 15.04 18.96 -10.87
N VAL A 43 15.52 19.80 -11.77
CA VAL A 43 14.68 20.58 -12.69
C VAL A 43 15.16 20.29 -14.10
N LEU A 44 14.23 19.94 -14.99
CA LEU A 44 14.53 19.75 -16.40
C LEU A 44 13.38 20.21 -17.29
N VAL A 45 13.70 20.58 -18.51
CA VAL A 45 12.75 21.00 -19.53
C VAL A 45 12.79 20.00 -20.68
N ILE A 46 11.60 19.61 -21.12
CA ILE A 46 11.39 18.68 -22.24
C ILE A 46 10.69 19.44 -23.36
N ASP A 47 11.18 19.31 -24.58
CA ASP A 47 10.54 19.90 -25.76
C ASP A 47 9.31 19.11 -26.22
N ASN A 48 8.64 19.59 -27.28
CA ASN A 48 7.47 18.93 -27.88
C ASN A 48 7.78 17.59 -28.58
N ARG A 49 9.07 17.24 -28.75
CA ARG A 49 9.54 15.95 -29.29
C ARG A 49 9.92 14.97 -28.19
N GLY A 50 9.81 15.39 -26.93
CA GLY A 50 10.20 14.58 -25.79
C GLY A 50 11.71 14.58 -25.50
N MET A 51 12.48 15.53 -26.07
CA MET A 51 13.91 15.66 -25.81
C MET A 51 14.17 16.56 -24.62
N VAL A 52 15.14 16.19 -23.78
CA VAL A 52 15.59 17.04 -22.67
C VAL A 52 16.47 18.15 -23.25
N ILE A 53 16.01 19.40 -23.13
CA ILE A 53 16.70 20.59 -23.68
C ILE A 53 17.46 21.35 -22.60
N GLU A 54 16.97 21.42 -21.38
CA GLU A 54 17.62 22.06 -20.24
C GLU A 54 17.49 21.19 -18.99
N PHE A 55 18.47 21.26 -18.11
CA PHE A 55 18.46 20.57 -16.81
C PHE A 55 19.46 21.20 -15.86
N ASN A 56 19.25 21.01 -14.57
CA ASN A 56 20.20 21.40 -13.52
C ASN A 56 21.04 20.18 -13.06
N PRO A 57 22.18 20.41 -12.37
CA PRO A 57 23.04 19.33 -11.88
C PRO A 57 22.33 18.34 -10.96
N ALA A 58 21.38 18.81 -10.13
CA ALA A 58 20.63 17.97 -9.23
C ALA A 58 19.79 16.92 -9.98
N ALA A 59 19.27 17.22 -11.18
CA ALA A 59 18.53 16.25 -11.98
C ALA A 59 19.42 15.08 -12.42
N GLU A 60 20.65 15.35 -12.86
CA GLU A 60 21.61 14.30 -13.22
C GLU A 60 22.05 13.48 -12.01
N GLU A 61 22.30 14.13 -10.88
CA GLU A 61 22.68 13.46 -9.62
C GLU A 61 21.57 12.54 -9.09
N LEU A 62 20.32 13.00 -9.15
CA LEU A 62 19.18 12.21 -8.70
C LEU A 62 18.93 11.00 -9.59
N LEU A 63 19.00 11.18 -10.91
CA LEU A 63 18.76 10.12 -11.88
C LEU A 63 19.98 9.21 -12.09
N GLY A 64 21.18 9.67 -11.74
CA GLY A 64 22.43 8.93 -11.86
C GLY A 64 22.93 8.74 -13.30
N ILE A 65 22.46 9.56 -14.24
CA ILE A 65 22.85 9.53 -15.66
C ILE A 65 23.00 10.94 -16.21
N SER A 66 23.79 11.09 -17.29
CA SER A 66 23.80 12.35 -18.05
C SER A 66 22.52 12.50 -18.86
N LEU A 67 21.94 13.70 -18.82
CA LEU A 67 20.67 14.04 -19.47
C LEU A 67 20.86 14.72 -20.83
N ARG A 68 22.07 15.11 -21.17
CA ARG A 68 22.37 15.84 -22.40
C ARG A 68 22.00 15.02 -23.64
N ASP A 69 21.23 15.62 -24.54
CA ASP A 69 20.81 15.04 -25.83
C ASP A 69 20.03 13.70 -25.69
N ARG A 70 19.32 13.50 -24.60
CA ARG A 70 18.53 12.30 -24.38
C ARG A 70 17.04 12.56 -24.53
N ALA A 71 16.35 11.55 -25.09
CA ALA A 71 14.89 11.51 -25.05
C ALA A 71 14.42 11.12 -23.64
N TRP A 72 13.40 11.81 -23.13
CA TRP A 72 12.86 11.55 -21.79
C TRP A 72 12.39 10.11 -21.60
N ILE A 73 11.81 9.52 -22.64
CA ILE A 73 11.38 8.11 -22.60
C ILE A 73 12.56 7.16 -22.32
N GLN A 74 13.76 7.45 -22.86
CA GLN A 74 14.96 6.65 -22.58
C GLN A 74 15.44 6.84 -21.14
N VAL A 75 15.30 8.07 -20.60
CA VAL A 75 15.61 8.34 -19.19
C VAL A 75 14.69 7.53 -18.28
N ILE A 76 13.37 7.51 -18.57
CA ILE A 76 12.41 6.70 -17.83
C ILE A 76 12.80 5.22 -17.87
N GLN A 77 13.05 4.67 -19.05
CA GLN A 77 13.39 3.24 -19.21
C GLN A 77 14.69 2.86 -18.49
N ASN A 78 15.67 3.78 -18.46
CA ASN A 78 16.98 3.51 -17.89
C ASN A 78 17.05 3.70 -16.37
N CYS A 79 16.32 4.68 -15.81
CA CYS A 79 16.46 5.09 -14.43
C CYS A 79 15.32 4.63 -13.55
N PHE A 80 14.11 4.53 -14.10
CA PHE A 80 12.93 4.21 -13.30
C PHE A 80 12.78 2.71 -13.12
N ALA A 81 12.42 2.34 -11.92
CA ALA A 81 12.06 0.97 -11.53
C ALA A 81 10.80 1.05 -10.66
N PRO A 82 9.64 1.39 -11.26
CA PRO A 82 8.41 1.56 -10.52
C PRO A 82 8.14 0.32 -9.68
N ARG A 83 7.93 0.55 -8.40
CA ARG A 83 7.55 -0.49 -7.46
C ARG A 83 6.08 -0.35 -7.15
N PRO A 84 5.46 -1.46 -6.89
CA PRO A 84 4.07 -1.42 -6.51
C PRO A 84 3.78 -0.62 -5.21
N ASP A 85 4.77 -0.36 -4.36
CA ASP A 85 4.66 0.42 -3.12
C ASP A 85 4.98 1.92 -3.29
N ASP A 86 5.16 2.39 -4.52
CA ASP A 86 5.54 3.78 -4.79
C ASP A 86 4.41 4.79 -4.53
N GLY A 87 3.15 4.40 -4.66
CA GLY A 87 2.00 5.32 -4.49
C GLY A 87 2.08 6.50 -5.47
N HIS A 88 2.29 7.71 -4.93
CA HIS A 88 2.50 8.94 -5.73
C HIS A 88 3.99 9.22 -6.01
N GLU A 89 4.87 8.36 -5.59
CA GLU A 89 6.31 8.45 -5.79
C GLU A 89 6.74 7.44 -6.85
N ILE A 90 7.99 7.51 -7.26
CA ILE A 90 8.57 6.58 -8.22
C ILE A 90 9.91 6.10 -7.67
N SER A 91 10.09 4.78 -7.61
CA SER A 91 11.39 4.20 -7.28
C SER A 91 12.33 4.25 -8.47
N LEU A 92 13.58 4.58 -8.21
CA LEU A 92 14.66 4.54 -9.19
C LEU A 92 15.49 3.26 -9.03
N LYS A 93 16.17 2.85 -10.12
CA LYS A 93 17.09 1.69 -10.10
C LYS A 93 18.28 1.87 -9.16
N ASN A 94 18.67 3.12 -8.86
CA ASN A 94 19.71 3.44 -7.88
C ASN A 94 19.23 3.39 -6.41
N GLY A 95 18.00 2.99 -6.16
CA GLY A 95 17.40 2.86 -4.84
C GLY A 95 16.78 4.13 -4.26
N LYS A 96 16.90 5.27 -4.92
CA LYS A 96 16.23 6.51 -4.50
C LYS A 96 14.74 6.44 -4.80
N ARG A 97 13.95 7.15 -3.98
CA ARG A 97 12.53 7.41 -4.22
C ARG A 97 12.32 8.87 -4.54
N ILE A 98 11.66 9.15 -5.64
CA ILE A 98 11.44 10.51 -6.12
C ILE A 98 9.94 10.80 -6.26
N ASN A 99 9.59 12.05 -6.03
CA ASN A 99 8.31 12.59 -6.50
C ASN A 99 8.57 13.38 -7.79
N LEU A 100 7.74 13.12 -8.79
CA LEU A 100 7.85 13.75 -10.10
C LEU A 100 6.58 14.57 -10.36
N SER A 101 6.74 15.85 -10.63
CA SER A 101 5.66 16.72 -11.05
C SER A 101 5.98 17.40 -12.37
N THR A 102 4.98 17.53 -13.23
CA THR A 102 5.14 18.14 -14.54
C THR A 102 4.20 19.34 -14.67
N LYS A 103 4.70 20.40 -15.32
CA LYS A 103 3.92 21.59 -15.66
C LYS A 103 4.21 21.99 -17.10
N ALA A 104 3.16 22.32 -17.86
CA ALA A 104 3.34 22.90 -19.20
C ALA A 104 4.04 24.26 -19.08
N LEU A 105 4.88 24.59 -20.07
CA LEU A 105 5.50 25.89 -20.18
C LEU A 105 4.49 26.90 -20.75
N ASP A 106 4.33 28.03 -20.07
CA ASP A 106 3.44 29.09 -20.53
C ASP A 106 4.08 29.80 -21.74
N GLY A 107 3.43 29.71 -22.91
CA GLY A 107 3.86 30.41 -24.14
C GLY A 107 4.85 29.66 -25.03
N GLU A 108 5.42 28.54 -24.59
CA GLU A 108 6.33 27.72 -25.38
C GLU A 108 5.89 26.25 -25.39
N PRO A 109 6.09 25.53 -26.51
CA PRO A 109 5.78 24.11 -26.55
C PRO A 109 6.81 23.32 -25.77
N GLY A 110 6.39 22.74 -24.64
CA GLY A 110 7.27 21.92 -23.78
C GLY A 110 6.70 21.72 -22.39
N GLN A 111 7.44 20.97 -21.57
CA GLN A 111 7.08 20.65 -20.21
C GLN A 111 8.26 20.89 -19.26
N LEU A 112 7.97 21.51 -18.15
CA LEU A 112 8.87 21.61 -17.00
C LEU A 112 8.64 20.42 -16.09
N VAL A 113 9.69 19.70 -15.75
CA VAL A 113 9.65 18.54 -14.86
C VAL A 113 10.46 18.85 -13.60
N PHE A 114 9.83 18.65 -12.46
CA PHE A 114 10.44 18.72 -11.13
C PHE A 114 10.62 17.33 -10.56
N ILE A 115 11.80 17.06 -10.00
CA ILE A 115 12.16 15.81 -9.36
C ILE A 115 12.62 16.12 -7.94
N SER A 116 11.91 15.64 -6.93
CA SER A 116 12.32 15.78 -5.53
C SER A 116 12.65 14.42 -4.91
N ASP A 117 13.77 14.35 -4.18
CA ASP A 117 14.18 13.17 -3.44
C ASP A 117 13.33 13.03 -2.18
N GLN A 118 12.59 11.93 -2.07
CA GLN A 118 11.75 11.60 -0.92
C GLN A 118 12.31 10.45 -0.08
N THR A 119 13.50 9.95 -0.42
CA THR A 119 14.09 8.76 0.21
C THR A 119 14.18 8.90 1.73
N GLN A 120 14.80 9.98 2.21
CA GLN A 120 14.94 10.23 3.65
C GLN A 120 13.60 10.46 4.36
N THR A 121 12.69 11.19 3.71
CA THR A 121 11.34 11.46 4.26
C THR A 121 10.59 10.15 4.49
N ARG A 122 10.63 9.25 3.52
CA ARG A 122 10.00 7.92 3.62
C ARG A 122 10.64 7.04 4.68
N GLU A 123 11.98 7.02 4.75
CA GLU A 123 12.68 6.27 5.80
C GLU A 123 12.30 6.76 7.20
N LEU A 124 12.26 8.08 7.39
CA LEU A 124 11.87 8.67 8.67
C LEU A 124 10.41 8.35 9.01
N GLN A 125 9.50 8.44 8.04
CA GLN A 125 8.09 8.08 8.24
C GLN A 125 7.93 6.61 8.60
N SER A 126 8.65 5.70 7.91
CA SER A 126 8.63 4.26 8.24
C SER A 126 9.16 4.01 9.66
N ARG A 127 10.29 4.62 10.02
CA ARG A 127 10.85 4.52 11.37
C ARG A 127 9.90 5.07 12.43
N LEU A 128 9.30 6.23 12.21
CA LEU A 128 8.32 6.81 13.14
C LEU A 128 7.12 5.89 13.34
N SER A 129 6.56 5.36 12.26
CA SER A 129 5.44 4.41 12.34
C SER A 129 5.83 3.14 13.11
N HIS A 130 7.05 2.65 12.90
CA HIS A 130 7.57 1.50 13.65
C HIS A 130 7.72 1.83 15.14
N TYR A 131 8.33 2.97 15.49
CA TYR A 131 8.47 3.40 16.90
C TYR A 131 7.12 3.64 17.58
N GLN A 132 6.14 4.19 16.87
CA GLN A 132 4.79 4.36 17.40
C GLN A 132 4.16 3.02 17.75
N ARG A 133 4.22 2.03 16.85
CA ARG A 133 3.72 0.67 17.11
C ARG A 133 4.43 0.01 18.30
N LEU A 134 5.76 0.11 18.35
CA LEU A 134 6.52 -0.41 19.49
C LEU A 134 6.17 0.29 20.81
N SER A 135 5.93 1.60 20.79
CA SER A 135 5.52 2.36 21.97
C SER A 135 4.13 1.94 22.46
N GLU A 136 3.19 1.73 21.53
CA GLU A 136 1.86 1.20 21.84
C GLU A 136 1.94 -0.20 22.43
N MET A 137 2.76 -1.09 21.85
CA MET A 137 3.05 -2.41 22.43
C MET A 137 3.70 -2.30 23.81
N GLY A 138 4.66 -1.39 23.99
CA GLY A 138 5.33 -1.18 25.29
C GLY A 138 4.36 -0.81 26.41
N ARG A 139 3.38 0.03 26.13
CA ARG A 139 2.33 0.39 27.10
C ARG A 139 1.42 -0.77 27.49
N MET A 140 1.31 -1.79 26.62
CA MET A 140 0.42 -2.92 26.77
C MET A 140 1.11 -4.24 27.15
N VAL A 141 2.43 -4.23 27.38
CA VAL A 141 3.23 -5.44 27.73
C VAL A 141 2.61 -6.23 28.88
N ALA A 142 2.12 -5.55 29.93
CA ALA A 142 1.49 -6.21 31.05
C ALA A 142 0.20 -6.96 30.67
N SER A 143 -0.64 -6.35 29.80
CA SER A 143 -1.85 -6.98 29.27
C SER A 143 -1.52 -8.16 28.37
N MET A 144 -0.53 -8.01 27.48
CA MET A 144 -0.04 -9.10 26.60
C MET A 144 0.48 -10.29 27.40
N ALA A 145 1.29 -10.03 28.45
CA ALA A 145 1.78 -11.09 29.33
C ALA A 145 0.63 -11.85 29.99
N HIS A 146 -0.42 -11.14 30.41
CA HIS A 146 -1.62 -11.76 30.98
C HIS A 146 -2.39 -12.60 29.94
N GLN A 147 -2.54 -12.08 28.72
CA GLN A 147 -3.23 -12.76 27.62
C GLN A 147 -2.48 -14.02 27.15
N ILE A 148 -1.15 -14.05 27.21
CA ILE A 148 -0.33 -15.24 26.92
C ILE A 148 -0.42 -16.23 28.06
N ARG A 149 -0.36 -15.77 29.33
CA ARG A 149 -0.38 -16.63 30.51
C ARG A 149 -1.65 -17.46 30.60
N THR A 150 -2.82 -16.89 30.30
CA THR A 150 -4.12 -17.54 30.42
C THR A 150 -4.24 -18.80 29.54
N PRO A 151 -4.04 -18.76 28.21
CA PRO A 151 -4.09 -19.97 27.36
C PRO A 151 -2.96 -20.96 27.69
N LEU A 152 -1.78 -20.47 28.07
CA LEU A 152 -0.66 -21.32 28.47
C LEU A 152 -0.97 -22.09 29.75
N SER A 153 -1.51 -21.43 30.79
CA SER A 153 -1.91 -22.10 32.03
C SER A 153 -3.03 -23.11 31.79
N ALA A 154 -4.00 -22.81 30.90
CA ALA A 154 -5.03 -23.76 30.52
C ALA A 154 -4.45 -24.97 29.77
N ALA A 155 -3.50 -24.76 28.85
CA ALA A 155 -2.82 -25.86 28.14
C ALA A 155 -2.05 -26.75 29.11
N LEU A 156 -1.30 -26.16 30.06
CA LEU A 156 -0.59 -26.89 31.11
C LEU A 156 -1.53 -27.71 32.01
N LEU A 157 -2.68 -27.14 32.37
CA LEU A 157 -3.70 -27.86 33.16
C LEU A 157 -4.23 -29.09 32.41
N TYR A 158 -4.61 -28.95 31.13
CA TYR A 158 -5.07 -30.09 30.32
C TYR A 158 -3.94 -31.11 30.10
N ALA A 159 -2.71 -30.68 29.92
CA ALA A 159 -1.54 -31.55 29.82
C ALA A 159 -1.35 -32.35 31.15
N SER A 160 -1.52 -31.71 32.31
CA SER A 160 -1.46 -32.38 33.62
C SER A 160 -2.58 -33.42 33.77
N HIS A 161 -3.79 -33.14 33.27
CA HIS A 161 -4.87 -34.12 33.25
C HIS A 161 -4.54 -35.33 32.35
N LEU A 162 -3.84 -35.14 31.22
CA LEU A 162 -3.41 -36.26 30.37
C LEU A 162 -2.44 -37.22 31.09
N MET A 163 -1.70 -36.74 32.04
CA MET A 163 -0.71 -37.53 32.85
C MET A 163 -1.35 -38.28 33.99
N ALA A 164 -2.63 -38.04 34.30
CA ALA A 164 -3.32 -38.70 35.42
C ALA A 164 -3.52 -40.20 35.15
N PRO A 165 -3.33 -41.08 36.14
CA PRO A 165 -3.28 -42.53 35.92
C PRO A 165 -4.62 -43.18 35.55
N LYS A 166 -5.77 -42.50 35.75
CA LYS A 166 -7.15 -43.05 35.51
C LYS A 166 -7.94 -42.26 34.47
N VAL A 167 -7.30 -41.85 33.36
CA VAL A 167 -7.95 -41.11 32.27
C VAL A 167 -8.38 -42.08 31.19
N SER A 168 -9.66 -42.08 30.76
CA SER A 168 -10.14 -42.89 29.64
C SER A 168 -9.55 -42.38 28.32
N ASP A 169 -9.52 -43.25 27.30
CA ASP A 169 -9.01 -42.87 25.99
C ASP A 169 -9.81 -41.72 25.37
N GLU A 170 -11.12 -41.68 25.53
CA GLU A 170 -11.95 -40.57 25.10
C GLU A 170 -11.57 -39.25 25.79
N GLN A 171 -11.31 -39.29 27.10
CA GLN A 171 -10.86 -38.13 27.85
C GLN A 171 -9.48 -37.69 27.43
N ARG A 172 -8.56 -38.63 27.09
CA ARG A 172 -7.23 -38.33 26.55
C ARG A 172 -7.31 -37.57 25.24
N VAL A 173 -8.12 -38.07 24.30
CA VAL A 173 -8.33 -37.40 23.01
C VAL A 173 -8.92 -36.02 23.22
N ARG A 174 -9.94 -35.88 24.10
CA ARG A 174 -10.54 -34.57 24.40
C ARG A 174 -9.55 -33.58 25.02
N PHE A 175 -8.75 -34.03 26.01
CA PHE A 175 -7.76 -33.15 26.62
C PHE A 175 -6.63 -32.78 25.65
N ALA A 176 -6.13 -33.73 24.84
CA ALA A 176 -5.14 -33.47 23.80
C ALA A 176 -5.67 -32.44 22.77
N GLY A 177 -6.93 -32.57 22.35
CA GLY A 177 -7.59 -31.60 21.48
C GLY A 177 -7.65 -30.20 22.12
N LYS A 178 -7.95 -30.11 23.42
CA LYS A 178 -7.94 -28.82 24.14
C LYS A 178 -6.56 -28.21 24.27
N VAL A 179 -5.51 -29.01 24.52
CA VAL A 179 -4.11 -28.55 24.54
C VAL A 179 -3.77 -27.97 23.16
N LYS A 180 -4.01 -28.73 22.08
CA LYS A 180 -3.75 -28.31 20.72
C LYS A 180 -4.46 -26.97 20.41
N SER A 181 -5.76 -26.88 20.70
CA SER A 181 -6.55 -25.66 20.46
C SER A 181 -5.98 -24.44 21.19
N ARG A 182 -5.54 -24.60 22.46
CA ARG A 182 -4.96 -23.49 23.22
C ARG A 182 -3.60 -23.05 22.70
N LEU A 183 -2.77 -23.98 22.28
CA LEU A 183 -1.45 -23.68 21.68
C LEU A 183 -1.61 -23.03 20.31
N THR A 184 -2.49 -23.52 19.45
CA THR A 184 -2.78 -22.87 18.14
C THR A 184 -3.30 -21.44 18.31
N HIS A 185 -4.18 -21.22 19.29
CA HIS A 185 -4.68 -19.86 19.59
C HIS A 185 -3.55 -18.95 20.06
N LEU A 186 -2.63 -19.46 20.92
CA LEU A 186 -1.47 -18.72 21.39
C LEU A 186 -0.50 -18.40 20.25
N GLU A 187 -0.25 -19.33 19.35
CA GLU A 187 0.58 -19.13 18.16
C GLU A 187 0.00 -18.01 17.28
N GLN A 188 -1.30 -18.00 17.04
CA GLN A 188 -1.97 -16.95 16.28
C GLN A 188 -1.84 -15.59 16.97
N GLN A 189 -1.99 -15.51 18.29
CA GLN A 189 -1.80 -14.28 19.05
C GLN A 189 -0.38 -13.71 18.89
N VAL A 190 0.65 -14.58 18.98
CA VAL A 190 2.04 -14.19 18.78
C VAL A 190 2.28 -13.71 17.35
N ARG A 191 1.72 -14.40 16.37
CA ARG A 191 1.80 -14.02 14.95
C ARG A 191 1.19 -12.63 14.72
N ASP A 192 -0.01 -12.38 15.24
CA ASP A 192 -0.70 -11.09 15.13
C ASP A 192 0.14 -9.96 15.75
N MET A 193 0.75 -10.19 16.92
CA MET A 193 1.65 -9.26 17.58
C MET A 193 2.88 -8.97 16.71
N LEU A 194 3.48 -9.98 16.08
CA LEU A 194 4.64 -9.81 15.21
C LEU A 194 4.30 -9.04 13.93
N ILE A 195 3.15 -9.34 13.30
CA ILE A 195 2.67 -8.60 12.10
C ILE A 195 2.45 -7.13 12.48
N PHE A 196 1.77 -6.86 13.60
CA PHE A 196 1.53 -5.50 14.07
C PHE A 196 2.85 -4.77 14.38
N ALA A 197 3.80 -5.41 15.06
CA ALA A 197 5.08 -4.81 15.44
C ALA A 197 5.96 -4.49 14.23
N ARG A 198 6.07 -5.41 13.28
CA ARG A 198 6.90 -5.23 12.09
C ARG A 198 6.28 -4.22 11.12
N GLY A 199 4.99 -4.33 10.87
CA GLY A 199 4.22 -3.46 9.97
C GLY A 199 4.60 -3.55 8.50
N GLU A 200 5.58 -4.37 8.15
CA GLU A 200 5.99 -4.63 6.78
C GLU A 200 5.63 -6.07 6.42
N ILE A 201 5.01 -6.24 5.26
CA ILE A 201 4.59 -7.53 4.72
C ILE A 201 5.23 -7.66 3.34
N ARG A 202 5.92 -8.76 3.13
CA ARG A 202 6.46 -9.10 1.81
C ARG A 202 5.36 -9.74 0.98
N LEU A 203 5.19 -9.25 -0.23
CA LEU A 203 4.21 -9.76 -1.18
C LEU A 203 4.91 -10.71 -2.14
N ASP A 204 5.21 -11.91 -1.66
CA ASP A 204 6.01 -12.89 -2.40
C ASP A 204 5.14 -13.81 -3.27
N ASP A 205 3.82 -13.85 -3.00
CA ASP A 205 2.88 -14.73 -3.68
C ASP A 205 2.11 -13.98 -4.78
N ARG A 206 1.81 -14.70 -5.87
CA ARG A 206 0.87 -14.28 -6.90
C ARG A 206 -0.19 -15.37 -7.03
N VAL A 207 -1.40 -15.05 -6.64
CA VAL A 207 -2.51 -16.01 -6.54
C VAL A 207 -3.77 -15.49 -7.17
N THR A 208 -4.63 -16.39 -7.61
CA THR A 208 -5.96 -16.05 -8.11
C THR A 208 -6.97 -15.94 -6.99
N THR A 209 -8.06 -15.22 -7.25
CA THR A 209 -9.22 -15.14 -6.34
C THR A 209 -9.82 -16.51 -6.05
N ASP A 210 -9.75 -17.45 -7.02
CA ASP A 210 -10.21 -18.83 -6.81
C ASP A 210 -9.36 -19.56 -5.76
N GLU A 211 -8.05 -19.38 -5.81
CA GLU A 211 -7.15 -19.98 -4.81
C GLU A 211 -7.35 -19.35 -3.43
N ILE A 212 -7.56 -18.02 -3.36
CA ILE A 212 -7.88 -17.35 -2.09
C ILE A 212 -9.17 -17.91 -1.51
N MET A 213 -10.24 -18.04 -2.32
CA MET A 213 -11.53 -18.56 -1.87
C MET A 213 -11.40 -20.01 -1.39
N ARG A 214 -10.83 -20.89 -2.22
CA ARG A 214 -10.63 -22.31 -1.90
C ARG A 214 -9.87 -22.51 -0.59
N ARG A 215 -8.75 -21.79 -0.42
CA ARG A 215 -7.94 -21.87 0.81
C ARG A 215 -8.68 -21.30 2.02
N THR A 216 -9.50 -20.30 1.82
CA THR A 216 -10.33 -19.74 2.90
C THR A 216 -11.39 -20.76 3.32
N GLU A 217 -12.13 -21.35 2.40
CA GLU A 217 -13.13 -22.40 2.68
C GLU A 217 -12.52 -23.55 3.47
N GLU A 218 -11.35 -24.06 3.07
CA GLU A 218 -10.63 -25.12 3.81
C GLU A 218 -10.34 -24.75 5.28
N LEU A 219 -10.08 -23.47 5.55
CA LEU A 219 -9.81 -22.98 6.91
C LEU A 219 -11.10 -22.74 7.73
N LEU A 220 -12.24 -22.55 7.07
CA LEU A 220 -13.52 -22.26 7.72
C LEU A 220 -14.25 -23.49 8.23
N ASP A 221 -14.00 -24.69 7.71
CA ASP A 221 -14.69 -25.92 8.09
C ASP A 221 -14.75 -26.13 9.62
N LEU A 222 -13.62 -26.02 10.29
CA LEU A 222 -13.53 -26.26 11.72
C LEU A 222 -14.17 -25.12 12.55
N PRO A 223 -13.91 -23.84 12.31
CA PRO A 223 -14.60 -22.74 12.96
C PRO A 223 -16.14 -22.81 12.82
N LEU A 224 -16.64 -23.01 11.60
CA LEU A 224 -18.09 -23.10 11.35
C LEU A 224 -18.74 -24.26 12.10
N SER A 225 -18.13 -25.46 12.02
CA SER A 225 -18.62 -26.63 12.76
C SER A 225 -18.68 -26.41 14.28
N ASN A 226 -17.73 -25.69 14.87
CA ASN A 226 -17.69 -25.39 16.30
C ASN A 226 -18.85 -24.48 16.77
N PHE A 227 -19.40 -23.67 15.87
CA PHE A 227 -20.49 -22.74 16.16
C PHE A 227 -21.82 -23.18 15.56
N ASP A 228 -21.90 -24.37 14.93
CA ASP A 228 -23.08 -24.82 14.18
C ASP A 228 -23.54 -23.72 13.20
N ALA A 229 -22.59 -23.16 12.46
CA ALA A 229 -22.75 -21.96 11.64
C ALA A 229 -22.51 -22.27 10.16
N ASP A 230 -23.13 -21.48 9.28
CA ASP A 230 -23.00 -21.57 7.84
C ASP A 230 -22.30 -20.30 7.27
N CYS A 231 -21.56 -20.48 6.18
CA CYS A 231 -20.94 -19.39 5.45
C CYS A 231 -21.21 -19.55 3.94
N ASP A 232 -21.92 -18.57 3.37
CA ASP A 232 -22.16 -18.47 1.93
C ASP A 232 -20.93 -17.86 1.26
N CYS A 233 -20.15 -18.68 0.54
CA CYS A 233 -18.90 -18.28 -0.11
C CYS A 233 -19.14 -18.05 -1.60
N ILE A 234 -18.96 -16.80 -2.06
CA ILE A 234 -19.26 -16.38 -3.44
C ILE A 234 -18.01 -15.74 -4.05
N ASN A 235 -17.59 -16.25 -5.22
CA ASN A 235 -16.52 -15.62 -6.02
C ASN A 235 -17.09 -15.08 -7.33
N ASP A 236 -17.35 -13.75 -7.38
CA ASP A 236 -17.83 -13.04 -8.57
C ASP A 236 -16.69 -12.52 -9.47
N ALA A 237 -15.46 -12.80 -9.14
CA ALA A 237 -14.28 -12.36 -9.87
C ALA A 237 -13.28 -13.51 -10.13
N PRO A 238 -13.72 -14.65 -10.72
CA PRO A 238 -12.85 -15.80 -10.90
C PRO A 238 -11.66 -15.47 -11.81
N GLY A 239 -10.49 -16.05 -11.51
CA GLY A 239 -9.26 -15.91 -12.29
C GLY A 239 -8.55 -14.56 -12.15
N VAL A 240 -9.05 -13.62 -11.36
CA VAL A 240 -8.36 -12.35 -11.11
C VAL A 240 -7.16 -12.60 -10.21
N GLU A 241 -5.99 -12.10 -10.62
CA GLU A 241 -4.74 -12.27 -9.87
C GLU A 241 -4.46 -11.10 -8.92
N VAL A 242 -3.90 -11.44 -7.77
CA VAL A 242 -3.47 -10.49 -6.74
C VAL A 242 -2.04 -10.81 -6.32
N GLN A 243 -1.21 -9.78 -6.17
CA GLN A 243 0.10 -9.90 -5.52
C GLN A 243 -0.10 -9.78 -4.01
N CYS A 244 0.22 -10.83 -3.27
CA CYS A 244 -0.08 -10.87 -1.85
C CYS A 244 0.95 -11.65 -1.03
N ASN A 245 0.77 -11.64 0.26
CA ASN A 245 1.26 -12.66 1.19
C ASN A 245 0.06 -13.51 1.60
N LEU A 246 -0.09 -14.65 0.99
CA LEU A 246 -1.29 -15.49 1.15
C LEU A 246 -1.52 -15.88 2.61
N GLU A 247 -0.46 -16.24 3.34
CA GLU A 247 -0.57 -16.64 4.74
C GLU A 247 -1.13 -15.55 5.64
N SER A 248 -0.65 -14.31 5.50
CA SER A 248 -1.14 -13.18 6.28
C SER A 248 -2.57 -12.78 5.88
N LEU A 249 -2.91 -12.88 4.59
CA LEU A 249 -4.25 -12.63 4.09
C LEU A 249 -5.27 -13.62 4.66
N LEU A 250 -4.97 -14.93 4.56
CA LEU A 250 -5.80 -15.98 5.13
C LEU A 250 -5.95 -15.84 6.66
N GLY A 251 -4.88 -15.45 7.35
CA GLY A 251 -4.92 -15.15 8.78
C GLY A 251 -5.90 -14.04 9.14
N VAL A 252 -5.96 -12.98 8.33
CA VAL A 252 -6.93 -11.88 8.50
C VAL A 252 -8.35 -12.38 8.26
N LEU A 253 -8.60 -13.12 7.17
CA LEU A 253 -9.93 -13.64 6.85
C LEU A 253 -10.45 -14.57 7.97
N LEU A 254 -9.61 -15.48 8.45
CA LEU A 254 -9.94 -16.34 9.57
C LEU A 254 -10.24 -15.56 10.86
N ASN A 255 -9.50 -14.50 11.12
CA ASN A 255 -9.73 -13.63 12.27
C ASN A 255 -11.06 -12.87 12.15
N LEU A 256 -11.40 -12.35 10.98
CA LEU A 256 -12.68 -11.70 10.73
C LEU A 256 -13.84 -12.67 10.91
N VAL A 257 -13.77 -13.89 10.37
CA VAL A 257 -14.76 -14.95 10.56
C VAL A 257 -14.91 -15.32 12.04
N ASN A 258 -13.81 -15.54 12.75
CA ASN A 258 -13.88 -15.83 14.19
C ASN A 258 -14.51 -14.67 14.99
N ASN A 259 -14.29 -13.43 14.57
CA ASN A 259 -14.93 -12.28 15.20
C ASN A 259 -16.44 -12.27 14.97
N ALA A 260 -16.88 -12.58 13.76
CA ALA A 260 -18.28 -12.69 13.38
C ALA A 260 -18.97 -13.83 14.14
N LEU A 261 -18.39 -15.04 14.13
CA LEU A 261 -18.90 -16.20 14.86
C LEU A 261 -19.05 -15.95 16.36
N GLN A 262 -18.07 -15.29 16.97
CA GLN A 262 -18.14 -14.94 18.39
C GLN A 262 -19.19 -13.87 18.70
N ALA A 263 -19.51 -12.98 17.74
CA ALA A 263 -20.51 -11.95 17.91
C ALA A 263 -21.93 -12.50 17.73
N CYS A 264 -22.13 -13.37 16.73
CA CYS A 264 -23.43 -13.97 16.42
C CYS A 264 -23.78 -15.13 17.35
N GLY A 265 -22.79 -15.94 17.77
CA GLY A 265 -23.02 -17.16 18.55
C GLY A 265 -23.32 -18.38 17.69
N SER A 266 -23.97 -19.38 18.28
CA SER A 266 -24.37 -20.64 17.58
C SER A 266 -25.46 -20.36 16.55
N GLY A 267 -25.39 -21.03 15.39
CA GLY A 267 -26.32 -20.83 14.28
C GLY A 267 -26.04 -19.53 13.47
N ALA A 268 -24.82 -19.03 13.50
CA ALA A 268 -24.44 -17.82 12.75
C ALA A 268 -24.54 -18.04 11.23
N GLU A 269 -25.13 -17.09 10.53
CA GLU A 269 -25.11 -17.02 9.07
C GLU A 269 -24.14 -15.95 8.62
N LEU A 270 -23.12 -16.36 7.87
CA LEU A 270 -22.08 -15.49 7.33
C LEU A 270 -22.14 -15.48 5.82
N ARG A 271 -21.67 -14.39 5.22
CA ARG A 271 -21.45 -14.30 3.77
C ARG A 271 -20.04 -13.77 3.50
N LEU A 272 -19.26 -14.54 2.75
CA LEU A 272 -17.95 -14.16 2.24
C LEU A 272 -18.05 -14.00 0.72
N GLN A 273 -17.84 -12.79 0.23
CA GLN A 273 -17.93 -12.48 -1.19
C GLN A 273 -16.62 -11.89 -1.71
N ILE A 274 -16.13 -12.40 -2.82
CA ILE A 274 -15.00 -11.82 -3.58
C ILE A 274 -15.56 -11.23 -4.87
N SER A 275 -15.29 -9.97 -5.13
CA SER A 275 -15.71 -9.28 -6.34
C SER A 275 -14.59 -8.40 -6.89
N LYS A 276 -14.72 -7.95 -8.16
CA LYS A 276 -13.79 -6.99 -8.76
C LYS A 276 -14.46 -5.63 -8.86
N VAL A 277 -13.84 -4.61 -8.28
CA VAL A 277 -14.30 -3.22 -8.33
C VAL A 277 -13.17 -2.37 -8.91
N ASN A 278 -13.32 -1.93 -10.14
CA ASN A 278 -12.26 -1.24 -10.90
C ASN A 278 -10.97 -2.08 -10.94
N ASN A 279 -9.85 -1.53 -10.44
CA ASN A 279 -8.54 -2.17 -10.38
C ASN A 279 -8.28 -2.85 -9.02
N TYR A 280 -9.34 -3.14 -8.25
CA TYR A 280 -9.25 -3.78 -6.95
C TYR A 280 -10.06 -5.07 -6.90
N VAL A 281 -9.52 -6.05 -6.19
CA VAL A 281 -10.29 -7.19 -5.68
C VAL A 281 -10.85 -6.77 -4.33
N GLN A 282 -12.16 -6.83 -4.19
CA GLN A 282 -12.88 -6.59 -2.96
C GLN A 282 -13.24 -7.93 -2.32
N ILE A 283 -12.80 -8.15 -1.07
CA ILE A 283 -13.18 -9.30 -0.25
C ILE A 283 -14.04 -8.76 0.88
N GLU A 284 -15.28 -9.21 0.95
CA GLU A 284 -16.27 -8.71 1.89
C GLU A 284 -16.81 -9.86 2.74
N LEU A 285 -16.74 -9.70 4.07
CA LEU A 285 -17.34 -10.60 5.03
C LEU A 285 -18.47 -9.87 5.75
N THR A 286 -19.67 -10.41 5.67
CA THR A 286 -20.86 -9.88 6.33
C THR A 286 -21.39 -10.88 7.34
N ASP A 287 -21.72 -10.41 8.54
CA ASP A 287 -22.42 -11.15 9.60
C ASP A 287 -23.76 -10.52 9.92
N SER A 288 -24.69 -11.35 10.42
CA SER A 288 -26.00 -10.95 10.90
C SER A 288 -26.06 -10.76 12.42
N GLY A 289 -24.92 -10.46 13.04
CA GLY A 289 -24.80 -10.33 14.48
C GLY A 289 -25.43 -9.07 15.06
N PRO A 290 -25.20 -8.80 16.35
CA PRO A 290 -25.78 -7.64 17.03
C PRO A 290 -25.28 -6.28 16.54
N GLY A 291 -24.24 -6.25 15.71
CA GLY A 291 -23.61 -5.03 15.25
C GLY A 291 -22.89 -4.24 16.35
N MET A 292 -22.47 -3.03 16.02
CA MET A 292 -21.71 -2.16 16.93
C MET A 292 -22.38 -0.79 17.08
N THR A 293 -22.25 -0.21 18.27
CA THR A 293 -22.60 1.19 18.48
C THR A 293 -21.61 2.10 17.73
N PRO A 294 -21.99 3.32 17.33
CA PRO A 294 -21.08 4.26 16.66
C PRO A 294 -19.78 4.50 17.44
N GLU A 295 -19.86 4.54 18.78
CA GLU A 295 -18.68 4.71 19.64
C GLU A 295 -17.75 3.49 19.56
N ASN A 296 -18.28 2.27 19.61
CA ASN A 296 -17.49 1.05 19.48
C ASN A 296 -16.91 0.90 18.07
N LEU A 297 -17.67 1.27 17.03
CA LEU A 297 -17.21 1.21 15.64
C LEU A 297 -16.02 2.15 15.40
N MET A 298 -16.05 3.37 15.93
CA MET A 298 -14.91 4.31 15.83
C MET A 298 -13.66 3.74 16.49
N ARG A 299 -13.80 3.07 17.63
CA ARG A 299 -12.67 2.52 18.40
C ARG A 299 -12.29 1.09 18.00
N ALA A 300 -13.14 0.40 17.25
CA ALA A 300 -12.92 -1.02 16.89
C ALA A 300 -11.61 -1.28 16.16
N GLN A 301 -11.09 -0.26 15.47
CA GLN A 301 -9.83 -0.34 14.73
C GLN A 301 -8.62 0.15 15.54
N GLU A 302 -8.83 0.71 16.74
CA GLU A 302 -7.75 1.07 17.64
C GLU A 302 -7.05 -0.20 18.14
N PRO A 303 -5.71 -0.26 18.09
CA PRO A 303 -4.98 -1.41 18.63
C PRO A 303 -5.32 -1.65 20.10
N PHE A 304 -5.51 -2.92 20.47
CA PHE A 304 -5.83 -3.37 21.82
C PHE A 304 -7.23 -2.97 22.34
N PHE A 305 -8.04 -2.31 21.55
CA PHE A 305 -9.43 -2.10 21.91
C PHE A 305 -10.23 -3.37 21.75
N THR A 306 -10.90 -3.81 22.80
CA THR A 306 -11.78 -4.98 22.78
C THR A 306 -12.91 -4.84 23.79
N THR A 307 -14.09 -5.27 23.40
CA THR A 307 -15.25 -5.43 24.27
C THR A 307 -15.35 -6.86 24.84
N LYS A 308 -14.47 -7.77 24.39
CA LYS A 308 -14.46 -9.19 24.78
C LYS A 308 -13.53 -9.43 25.96
N THR A 309 -13.93 -10.27 26.93
CA THR A 309 -13.14 -10.62 28.11
C THR A 309 -11.80 -11.30 27.80
N HIS A 310 -11.72 -12.00 26.68
CA HIS A 310 -10.50 -12.74 26.25
C HIS A 310 -9.99 -12.30 24.88
N GLY A 311 -10.43 -11.15 24.39
CA GLY A 311 -9.98 -10.59 23.13
C GLY A 311 -8.62 -9.87 23.27
N THR A 312 -7.77 -9.98 22.27
CA THR A 312 -6.49 -9.23 22.22
C THR A 312 -6.68 -7.78 21.80
N GLY A 313 -7.77 -7.48 21.09
CA GLY A 313 -7.98 -6.17 20.44
C GLY A 313 -7.00 -5.89 19.32
N LEU A 314 -6.23 -6.88 18.85
CA LEU A 314 -5.28 -6.72 17.75
C LEU A 314 -5.86 -7.11 16.38
N GLY A 315 -6.88 -7.96 16.34
CA GLY A 315 -7.34 -8.56 15.10
C GLY A 315 -7.69 -7.57 13.98
N LEU A 316 -8.48 -6.53 14.30
CA LEU A 316 -8.86 -5.51 13.32
C LEU A 316 -7.68 -4.56 12.99
N ALA A 317 -6.82 -4.27 13.98
CA ALA A 317 -5.59 -3.50 13.74
C ALA A 317 -4.62 -4.26 12.82
N VAL A 318 -4.50 -5.59 13.00
CA VAL A 318 -3.73 -6.47 12.09
C VAL A 318 -4.35 -6.48 10.69
N ALA A 319 -5.67 -6.54 10.57
CA ALA A 319 -6.34 -6.45 9.26
C ALA A 319 -5.97 -5.15 8.53
N GLN A 320 -5.92 -4.01 9.23
CA GLN A 320 -5.44 -2.74 8.65
C GLN A 320 -3.97 -2.79 8.21
N VAL A 321 -3.10 -3.37 9.06
CA VAL A 321 -1.66 -3.50 8.74
C VAL A 321 -1.48 -4.40 7.52
N VAL A 322 -2.20 -5.52 7.45
CA VAL A 322 -2.18 -6.44 6.31
C VAL A 322 -2.72 -5.76 5.05
N ALA A 323 -3.87 -5.07 5.13
CA ALA A 323 -4.41 -4.32 4.00
C ALA A 323 -3.40 -3.30 3.44
N ARG A 324 -2.82 -2.47 4.30
CA ARG A 324 -1.79 -1.49 3.90
C ARG A 324 -0.54 -2.15 3.34
N GLY A 325 -0.08 -3.24 3.94
CA GLY A 325 1.05 -4.02 3.43
C GLY A 325 0.80 -4.58 2.01
N HIS A 326 -0.46 -4.88 1.68
CA HIS A 326 -0.91 -5.27 0.35
C HIS A 326 -1.29 -4.08 -0.54
N ARG A 327 -1.03 -2.83 -0.11
CA ARG A 327 -1.41 -1.56 -0.81
C ARG A 327 -2.90 -1.42 -1.02
N GLY A 328 -3.64 -2.05 -0.18
CA GLY A 328 -5.07 -2.05 -0.14
C GLY A 328 -5.60 -1.23 1.02
N GLU A 329 -6.89 -1.33 1.22
CA GLU A 329 -7.62 -0.64 2.27
C GLU A 329 -8.48 -1.63 3.05
N PHE A 330 -8.71 -1.33 4.32
CA PHE A 330 -9.63 -2.08 5.18
C PHE A 330 -10.72 -1.16 5.69
N HIS A 331 -11.97 -1.52 5.45
CA HIS A 331 -13.15 -0.78 5.88
C HIS A 331 -14.04 -1.66 6.75
N LEU A 332 -14.68 -1.02 7.73
CA LEU A 332 -15.62 -1.69 8.63
C LEU A 332 -16.92 -0.86 8.67
N LYS A 333 -18.05 -1.51 8.40
CA LYS A 333 -19.39 -0.93 8.53
C LYS A 333 -20.19 -1.79 9.48
N SER A 334 -20.87 -1.16 10.42
CA SER A 334 -21.71 -1.87 11.38
C SER A 334 -22.82 -0.97 11.89
N LYS A 335 -23.97 -1.58 12.17
CA LYS A 335 -25.10 -0.90 12.78
C LYS A 335 -25.75 -1.84 13.78
N VAL A 336 -26.15 -1.30 14.92
CA VAL A 336 -26.78 -2.09 15.99
C VAL A 336 -28.02 -2.79 15.47
N GLY A 337 -28.08 -4.11 15.63
CA GLY A 337 -29.17 -4.98 15.20
C GLY A 337 -29.16 -5.34 13.71
N GLU A 338 -28.21 -4.84 12.89
CA GLU A 338 -28.10 -5.13 11.45
C GLU A 338 -26.85 -5.94 11.09
N GLY A 339 -25.95 -6.19 12.06
CA GLY A 339 -24.71 -6.92 11.85
C GLY A 339 -23.51 -6.05 11.50
N THR A 340 -22.45 -6.69 10.98
CA THR A 340 -21.20 -6.03 10.60
C THR A 340 -20.74 -6.53 9.23
N THR A 341 -20.22 -5.60 8.43
CA THR A 341 -19.56 -5.87 7.16
C THR A 341 -18.11 -5.39 7.24
N ALA A 342 -17.17 -6.31 7.04
CA ALA A 342 -15.74 -6.05 6.94
C ALA A 342 -15.32 -6.18 5.47
N THR A 343 -14.72 -5.14 4.91
CA THR A 343 -14.32 -5.07 3.50
C THR A 343 -12.82 -4.88 3.41
N LEU A 344 -12.15 -5.74 2.64
CA LEU A 344 -10.75 -5.66 2.30
C LEU A 344 -10.62 -5.38 0.80
N LEU A 345 -9.94 -4.31 0.42
CA LEU A 345 -9.64 -3.94 -0.96
C LEU A 345 -8.17 -4.23 -1.25
N LEU A 346 -7.88 -5.01 -2.28
CA LEU A 346 -6.52 -5.36 -2.69
C LEU A 346 -6.34 -4.99 -4.17
N PRO A 347 -5.21 -4.37 -4.58
CA PRO A 347 -4.95 -4.09 -5.99
C PRO A 347 -4.93 -5.39 -6.81
N SER A 348 -5.69 -5.43 -7.91
CA SER A 348 -5.62 -6.52 -8.87
C SER A 348 -4.43 -6.34 -9.79
N ILE A 349 -3.82 -7.47 -10.21
CA ILE A 349 -2.85 -7.46 -11.29
C ILE A 349 -3.65 -7.48 -12.60
N GLU A 350 -3.49 -6.47 -13.45
CA GLU A 350 -4.03 -6.53 -14.80
C GLU A 350 -3.29 -7.66 -15.54
N SER A 351 -4.02 -8.70 -15.90
CA SER A 351 -3.52 -9.67 -16.87
C SER A 351 -3.29 -8.89 -18.15
N GLY A 352 -2.03 -8.81 -18.60
CA GLY A 352 -1.67 -8.20 -19.87
C GLY A 352 -2.30 -8.97 -21.04
N ALA A 353 -3.61 -8.87 -21.20
CA ALA A 353 -4.36 -9.41 -22.30
C ALA A 353 -4.43 -8.33 -23.40
N ASN A 354 -3.71 -8.61 -24.48
CA ASN A 354 -3.90 -8.12 -25.82
C ASN A 354 -3.89 -6.57 -26.02
N ARG A 355 -2.69 -6.03 -26.23
CA ARG A 355 -2.56 -5.15 -27.39
C ARG A 355 -2.77 -6.02 -28.64
N THR A 356 -4.00 -6.27 -29.03
CA THR A 356 -4.33 -6.64 -30.39
C THR A 356 -3.99 -5.44 -31.26
N ASP A 357 -3.03 -5.67 -32.15
CA ASP A 357 -2.74 -4.85 -33.30
C ASP A 357 -4.07 -4.49 -33.99
N GLU A 358 -4.48 -3.22 -33.90
CA GLU A 358 -5.43 -2.68 -34.85
C GLU A 358 -4.73 -2.68 -36.20
N GLU A 359 -5.12 -3.63 -37.06
CA GLU A 359 -4.80 -3.67 -38.47
C GLU A 359 -5.09 -2.31 -39.09
N VAL A 360 -4.03 -1.67 -39.55
CA VAL A 360 -4.11 -0.58 -40.50
C VAL A 360 -4.71 -1.14 -41.78
N VAL A 361 -6.00 -0.97 -41.96
CA VAL A 361 -6.66 -1.21 -43.25
C VAL A 361 -6.25 -0.09 -44.19
N ASP A 362 -5.27 -0.38 -45.00
CA ASP A 362 -4.85 0.44 -46.13
C ASP A 362 -5.97 0.46 -47.20
N GLY A 363 -6.71 1.56 -47.20
CA GLY A 363 -7.79 1.82 -48.18
C GLY A 363 -7.28 2.40 -49.50
N THR A 364 -6.67 1.59 -50.35
CA THR A 364 -6.43 1.97 -51.74
C THR A 364 -7.69 1.72 -52.57
N GLN A 365 -8.46 2.78 -52.79
CA GLN A 365 -9.43 2.83 -53.88
C GLN A 365 -8.70 3.05 -55.19
N SER A 366 -8.72 2.05 -56.06
CA SER A 366 -8.49 2.24 -57.49
C SER A 366 -9.83 2.43 -58.18
N SER A 367 -10.03 3.59 -58.74
CA SER A 367 -11.04 3.90 -59.71
C SER A 367 -10.77 3.20 -61.04
N SER A 368 -11.72 2.52 -61.63
CA SER A 368 -11.92 2.44 -63.08
C SER A 368 -13.23 1.77 -63.43
N ARG A 369 -14.00 2.55 -64.12
CA ARG A 369 -15.13 2.36 -65.07
C ARG A 369 -16.53 2.47 -64.51
#